data_479b1853fc501d72a12977c47ea71f35
#
_entry.id   479b1853fc501d72a12977c47ea71f35
#
_cell.length_a   1.000
_cell.length_b   1.000
_cell.length_c   1.000
_cell.angle_alpha   90.00
_cell.angle_beta   90.00
_cell.angle_gamma   90.00
#
_symmetry.space_group_name_H-M   'P 1'
#
loop_
_entity.id
_entity.type
_entity.pdbx_description
1 polymer ?
#
loop_
_entity_poly.entity_id
_entity_poly.type
_entity_poly.pdbx_seq_one_letter_code
_entity_poly.pdbx_strand_id
1 'polypeptide(L)'
;MKTLKSAVVLLLLSALFGCSGKQLEIKVLYWNVQNGMWSDQGNNYDNFVEFVKSESPDICVWAEAESRYRTDSAVKMAGCEEAYLPYNWDLLAKRYGHEYVCMAGKRDTFPQVVTSKYPIKIVKRINGNGDDIVVVHGAGHVQVDIEGETVNIVTLHTYPFKYAYLAEDQKKSAEEHGGDYFRATEMKYICEQTILKEDPKGEGNWIMTGDFNAISRADNFHYNRPDDDTAFLLHDYIKAET
;
A
#
# COMPACT_ATOMS: atom_id res chain seq x y z
N MET A 1 17.75 49.57 35.46
CA MET A 1 18.19 49.00 34.17
C MET A 1 18.50 47.48 34.20
N LYS A 2 18.59 46.80 35.31
CA LYS A 2 18.88 45.35 35.40
C LYS A 2 17.65 44.44 35.25
N THR A 3 16.45 44.93 35.56
CA THR A 3 15.20 44.15 35.47
C THR A 3 14.63 43.97 34.07
N LEU A 4 14.95 44.90 33.15
CA LEU A 4 14.43 44.84 31.79
C LEU A 4 15.16 43.78 30.90
N LYS A 5 16.45 43.50 31.17
CA LYS A 5 17.21 42.47 30.44
C LYS A 5 16.80 41.05 30.79
N SER A 6 16.34 40.81 32.03
CA SER A 6 15.86 39.46 32.46
C SER A 6 14.50 39.11 31.86
N ALA A 7 13.62 40.11 31.66
CA ALA A 7 12.31 39.88 31.07
C ALA A 7 12.38 39.56 29.57
N VAL A 8 13.34 40.18 28.84
CA VAL A 8 13.54 39.92 27.41
C VAL A 8 14.14 38.51 27.16
N VAL A 9 15.04 38.05 28.04
CA VAL A 9 15.61 36.69 27.93
C VAL A 9 14.56 35.62 28.27
N LEU A 10 13.65 35.88 29.21
CA LEU A 10 12.56 34.92 29.51
C LEU A 10 11.53 34.86 28.38
N LEU A 11 11.23 35.97 27.72
CA LEU A 11 10.33 36.02 26.55
C LEU A 11 10.95 35.34 25.32
N LEU A 12 12.24 35.40 25.12
CA LEU A 12 12.94 34.68 24.04
C LEU A 12 13.04 33.17 24.29
N LEU A 13 13.18 32.74 25.56
CA LEU A 13 13.17 31.32 25.90
C LEU A 13 11.77 30.70 25.79
N SER A 14 10.70 31.44 26.10
CA SER A 14 9.33 30.94 25.91
C SER A 14 8.92 30.85 24.43
N ALA A 15 9.53 31.62 23.53
CA ALA A 15 9.32 31.51 22.10
C ALA A 15 10.01 30.29 21.45
N LEU A 16 11.00 29.69 22.13
CA LEU A 16 11.70 28.49 21.67
C LEU A 16 11.02 27.18 22.07
N PHE A 17 10.05 27.21 22.99
CA PHE A 17 9.27 26.03 23.42
C PHE A 17 7.88 25.93 22.77
N GLY A 18 7.56 26.78 21.80
CA GLY A 18 6.23 26.94 21.21
C GLY A 18 5.97 26.19 19.91
N CYS A 19 6.76 25.17 19.53
CA CYS A 19 6.48 24.33 18.39
C CYS A 19 6.69 22.85 18.70
N SER A 20 5.99 22.31 19.68
CA SER A 20 5.68 20.89 19.67
C SER A 20 4.46 20.74 18.74
N GLY A 21 4.69 20.63 17.44
CA GLY A 21 3.66 20.15 16.54
C GLY A 21 3.07 18.87 17.12
N LYS A 22 1.75 18.76 17.17
CA LYS A 22 1.08 17.52 17.61
C LYS A 22 1.63 16.40 16.71
N GLN A 23 2.40 15.49 17.29
CA GLN A 23 2.87 14.33 16.51
C GLN A 23 1.65 13.44 16.26
N LEU A 24 1.33 13.25 14.99
CA LEU A 24 0.29 12.34 14.57
C LEU A 24 0.86 10.91 14.53
N GLU A 25 0.29 10.03 15.33
CA GLU A 25 0.60 8.60 15.28
C GLU A 25 -0.54 7.88 14.56
N ILE A 26 -0.21 7.12 13.51
CA ILE A 26 -1.17 6.34 12.73
C ILE A 26 -0.72 4.89 12.65
N LYS A 27 -1.68 3.97 12.74
CA LYS A 27 -1.45 2.54 12.54
C LYS A 27 -1.94 2.11 11.17
N VAL A 28 -1.02 1.68 10.32
CA VAL A 28 -1.32 1.17 8.99
C VAL A 28 -1.10 -0.34 8.97
N LEU A 29 -2.11 -1.07 8.50
CA LEU A 29 -2.04 -2.52 8.30
C LEU A 29 -2.04 -2.82 6.80
N TYR A 30 -1.01 -3.51 6.33
CA TYR A 30 -0.98 -4.10 5.00
C TYR A 30 -1.06 -5.63 5.08
N TRP A 31 -1.85 -6.24 4.19
CA TRP A 31 -1.89 -7.69 4.03
C TRP A 31 -2.33 -8.08 2.62
N ASN A 32 -1.56 -8.99 1.97
CA ASN A 32 -2.04 -9.74 0.82
C ASN A 32 -2.97 -10.84 1.35
N VAL A 33 -4.27 -10.69 1.13
CA VAL A 33 -5.30 -11.56 1.71
C VAL A 33 -5.59 -12.80 0.86
N GLN A 34 -4.76 -13.06 -0.11
CA GLN A 34 -4.79 -14.26 -0.96
C GLN A 34 -6.20 -14.58 -1.52
N ASN A 35 -6.47 -14.10 -2.73
CA ASN A 35 -7.75 -14.33 -3.41
C ASN A 35 -8.98 -13.97 -2.54
N GLY A 36 -8.94 -12.79 -1.89
CA GLY A 36 -10.06 -12.29 -1.09
C GLY A 36 -10.44 -13.17 0.09
N MET A 37 -9.44 -13.77 0.75
CA MET A 37 -9.66 -14.67 1.90
C MET A 37 -10.64 -15.81 1.60
N TRP A 38 -10.50 -16.42 0.45
CA TRP A 38 -11.41 -17.49 0.01
C TRP A 38 -11.58 -18.61 1.06
N SER A 39 -10.55 -18.88 1.87
CA SER A 39 -10.58 -19.89 2.94
C SER A 39 -11.44 -19.47 4.15
N ASP A 40 -11.80 -18.20 4.30
CA ASP A 40 -12.60 -17.67 5.39
C ASP A 40 -14.08 -17.41 5.00
N GLN A 41 -14.46 -17.71 3.75
CA GLN A 41 -15.83 -17.57 3.27
C GLN A 41 -16.83 -18.39 4.08
N GLY A 42 -16.43 -19.61 4.50
CA GLY A 42 -17.27 -20.53 5.24
C GLY A 42 -17.72 -20.03 6.61
N ASN A 43 -17.00 -19.11 7.23
CA ASN A 43 -17.36 -18.48 8.49
C ASN A 43 -17.67 -16.98 8.33
N ASN A 44 -18.04 -16.56 7.13
CA ASN A 44 -18.45 -15.18 6.85
C ASN A 44 -17.36 -14.15 7.15
N TYR A 45 -16.09 -14.51 6.96
CA TYR A 45 -14.91 -13.68 7.24
C TYR A 45 -14.76 -13.25 8.71
N ASP A 46 -15.32 -14.02 9.66
CA ASP A 46 -15.32 -13.65 11.07
C ASP A 46 -13.90 -13.64 11.67
N ASN A 47 -13.05 -14.62 11.30
CA ASN A 47 -11.66 -14.67 11.78
C ASN A 47 -10.85 -13.44 11.30
N PHE A 48 -11.05 -13.06 10.03
CA PHE A 48 -10.42 -11.87 9.48
C PHE A 48 -10.87 -10.60 10.22
N VAL A 49 -12.17 -10.45 10.43
CA VAL A 49 -12.74 -9.30 11.16
C VAL A 49 -12.23 -9.23 12.59
N GLU A 50 -12.15 -10.36 13.29
CA GLU A 50 -11.65 -10.43 14.66
C GLU A 50 -10.18 -10.03 14.72
N PHE A 51 -9.36 -10.54 13.80
CA PHE A 51 -7.95 -10.15 13.69
C PHE A 51 -7.78 -8.65 13.45
N VAL A 52 -8.46 -8.07 12.46
CA VAL A 52 -8.35 -6.64 12.16
C VAL A 52 -8.81 -5.79 13.33
N LYS A 53 -9.90 -6.17 14.02
CA LYS A 53 -10.35 -5.50 15.25
C LYS A 53 -9.30 -5.53 16.35
N SER A 54 -8.65 -6.67 16.56
CA SER A 54 -7.63 -6.80 17.60
C SER A 54 -6.43 -5.89 17.36
N GLU A 55 -6.07 -5.68 16.08
CA GLU A 55 -5.01 -4.77 15.68
C GLU A 55 -5.45 -3.30 15.69
N SER A 56 -6.74 -3.02 15.54
CA SER A 56 -7.33 -1.67 15.53
C SER A 56 -6.58 -0.65 14.66
N PRO A 57 -6.27 -0.97 13.39
CA PRO A 57 -5.57 -0.05 12.50
C PRO A 57 -6.42 1.17 12.16
N ASP A 58 -5.77 2.25 11.73
CA ASP A 58 -6.43 3.46 11.25
C ASP A 58 -6.70 3.38 9.75
N ILE A 59 -5.78 2.73 9.03
CA ILE A 59 -5.82 2.51 7.60
C ILE A 59 -5.42 1.07 7.32
N CYS A 60 -6.11 0.41 6.38
CA CYS A 60 -5.71 -0.88 5.86
C CYS A 60 -5.53 -0.83 4.35
N VAL A 61 -4.54 -1.57 3.87
CA VAL A 61 -4.30 -1.80 2.45
C VAL A 61 -4.30 -3.31 2.20
N TRP A 62 -5.20 -3.76 1.36
CA TRP A 62 -5.43 -5.16 1.03
C TRP A 62 -5.01 -5.42 -0.40
N ALA A 63 -4.09 -6.36 -0.64
CA ALA A 63 -3.80 -6.89 -1.96
C ALA A 63 -4.56 -8.20 -2.18
N GLU A 64 -4.80 -8.55 -3.45
CA GLU A 64 -5.63 -9.69 -3.85
C GLU A 64 -7.04 -9.67 -3.22
N ALA A 65 -7.62 -8.50 -3.18
CA ALA A 65 -8.84 -8.24 -2.43
C ALA A 65 -10.12 -8.75 -3.13
N GLU A 66 -10.02 -9.59 -4.15
CA GLU A 66 -11.13 -10.26 -4.81
C GLU A 66 -11.08 -11.76 -4.56
N SER A 67 -12.20 -12.32 -4.12
CA SER A 67 -12.34 -13.76 -4.00
C SER A 67 -12.70 -14.36 -5.36
N ARG A 68 -11.74 -15.01 -6.00
CA ARG A 68 -11.94 -15.73 -7.27
C ARG A 68 -12.57 -17.10 -7.09
N TYR A 69 -12.50 -17.64 -5.89
CA TYR A 69 -13.01 -18.96 -5.58
C TYR A 69 -14.28 -18.85 -4.73
N ARG A 70 -15.28 -19.66 -5.08
CA ARG A 70 -16.43 -19.93 -4.21
C ARG A 70 -16.24 -21.31 -3.61
N THR A 71 -16.45 -21.40 -2.32
CA THR A 71 -16.57 -22.68 -1.64
C THR A 71 -18.05 -23.04 -1.48
N ASP A 72 -18.36 -24.32 -1.38
CA ASP A 72 -19.75 -24.76 -1.12
C ASP A 72 -20.25 -24.29 0.26
N SER A 73 -19.32 -23.96 1.15
CA SER A 73 -19.59 -23.40 2.48
C SER A 73 -19.67 -21.86 2.51
N ALA A 74 -19.58 -21.18 1.36
CA ALA A 74 -19.65 -19.73 1.31
C ALA A 74 -20.96 -19.20 1.91
N VAL A 75 -20.83 -18.27 2.84
CA VAL A 75 -21.95 -17.64 3.55
C VAL A 75 -22.10 -16.20 3.07
N LYS A 76 -23.32 -15.79 2.78
CA LYS A 76 -23.61 -14.40 2.41
C LYS A 76 -23.46 -13.48 3.63
N MET A 77 -22.76 -12.38 3.44
CA MET A 77 -22.74 -11.33 4.46
C MET A 77 -24.12 -10.66 4.55
N ALA A 78 -24.50 -10.22 5.74
CA ALA A 78 -25.76 -9.54 5.96
C ALA A 78 -25.85 -8.27 5.10
N GLY A 79 -26.95 -8.14 4.35
CA GLY A 79 -27.18 -6.99 3.46
C GLY A 79 -26.53 -7.09 2.08
N CYS A 80 -25.92 -8.23 1.72
CA CYS A 80 -25.38 -8.44 0.39
C CYS A 80 -26.05 -9.61 -0.33
N GLU A 81 -26.04 -9.53 -1.66
CA GLU A 81 -26.52 -10.62 -2.53
C GLU A 81 -25.40 -11.62 -2.79
N GLU A 82 -24.13 -11.15 -2.82
CA GLU A 82 -22.95 -11.94 -3.09
C GLU A 82 -22.28 -12.43 -1.80
N ALA A 83 -21.77 -13.64 -1.84
CA ALA A 83 -21.06 -14.25 -0.70
C ALA A 83 -19.56 -13.92 -0.67
N TYR A 84 -19.02 -13.27 -1.69
CA TYR A 84 -17.59 -13.02 -1.85
C TYR A 84 -17.27 -11.58 -2.22
N LEU A 85 -16.04 -11.18 -1.96
CA LEU A 85 -15.47 -9.89 -2.29
C LEU A 85 -15.15 -9.79 -3.79
N PRO A 86 -15.02 -8.57 -4.39
CA PRO A 86 -14.86 -7.27 -3.74
C PRO A 86 -16.14 -6.47 -3.50
N TYR A 87 -17.28 -6.92 -3.97
CA TYR A 87 -18.51 -6.11 -3.98
C TYR A 87 -18.97 -5.70 -2.59
N ASN A 88 -18.49 -6.39 -1.56
CA ASN A 88 -18.96 -6.25 -0.19
C ASN A 88 -17.91 -5.67 0.77
N TRP A 89 -16.85 -5.06 0.24
CA TRP A 89 -15.80 -4.48 1.08
C TRP A 89 -16.31 -3.38 2.01
N ASP A 90 -17.26 -2.58 1.58
CA ASP A 90 -17.90 -1.55 2.40
C ASP A 90 -18.61 -2.14 3.62
N LEU A 91 -19.31 -3.27 3.44
CA LEU A 91 -19.97 -3.97 4.53
C LEU A 91 -18.96 -4.68 5.44
N LEU A 92 -17.93 -5.31 4.86
CA LEU A 92 -16.88 -5.98 5.63
C LEU A 92 -16.09 -4.99 6.46
N ALA A 93 -15.71 -3.84 5.88
CA ALA A 93 -14.94 -2.80 6.53
C ALA A 93 -15.65 -2.22 7.76
N LYS A 94 -16.94 -1.97 7.67
CA LYS A 94 -17.75 -1.52 8.81
C LYS A 94 -17.75 -2.48 9.98
N ARG A 95 -17.61 -3.78 9.73
CA ARG A 95 -17.55 -4.78 10.80
C ARG A 95 -16.31 -4.64 11.69
N TYR A 96 -15.21 -4.08 11.17
CA TYR A 96 -14.00 -3.80 11.95
C TYR A 96 -13.75 -2.30 12.18
N GLY A 97 -14.75 -1.46 11.91
CA GLY A 97 -14.75 -0.04 12.31
C GLY A 97 -14.19 0.92 11.26
N HIS A 98 -14.12 0.53 9.98
CA HIS A 98 -13.74 1.42 8.89
C HIS A 98 -14.96 1.86 8.09
N GLU A 99 -15.17 3.18 8.01
CA GLU A 99 -16.31 3.78 7.31
C GLU A 99 -16.02 4.07 5.83
N TYR A 100 -14.73 4.21 5.47
CA TYR A 100 -14.31 4.60 4.13
C TYR A 100 -13.60 3.46 3.43
N VAL A 101 -13.99 3.23 2.17
CA VAL A 101 -13.48 2.13 1.33
C VAL A 101 -13.29 2.61 -0.09
N CYS A 102 -12.18 2.25 -0.71
CA CYS A 102 -12.00 2.43 -2.14
C CYS A 102 -11.16 1.31 -2.77
N MET A 103 -11.42 1.03 -4.05
CA MET A 103 -10.54 0.24 -4.89
C MET A 103 -9.49 1.17 -5.49
N ALA A 104 -8.24 1.06 -5.02
CA ALA A 104 -7.20 2.02 -5.30
C ALA A 104 -6.50 1.76 -6.65
N GLY A 105 -6.14 0.52 -6.93
CA GLY A 105 -5.45 0.12 -8.16
C GLY A 105 -6.38 -0.23 -9.32
N LYS A 106 -5.92 -1.13 -10.19
CA LYS A 106 -6.68 -1.67 -11.31
C LYS A 106 -7.74 -2.65 -10.81
N ARG A 107 -8.90 -2.65 -11.44
CA ARG A 107 -9.89 -3.69 -11.23
C ARG A 107 -9.60 -4.85 -12.18
N ASP A 108 -8.74 -5.72 -11.75
CA ASP A 108 -8.45 -7.00 -12.39
C ASP A 108 -8.83 -8.15 -11.44
N THR A 109 -8.16 -9.27 -11.56
CA THR A 109 -8.39 -10.44 -10.70
C THR A 109 -7.65 -10.38 -9.36
N PHE A 110 -6.81 -9.36 -9.15
CA PHE A 110 -5.98 -9.17 -7.94
C PHE A 110 -6.03 -7.70 -7.48
N PRO A 111 -7.23 -7.12 -7.27
CA PRO A 111 -7.37 -5.70 -6.98
C PRO A 111 -6.79 -5.35 -5.61
N GLN A 112 -6.45 -4.07 -5.46
CA GLN A 112 -6.05 -3.49 -4.20
C GLN A 112 -7.20 -2.66 -3.65
N VAL A 113 -7.52 -2.87 -2.37
CA VAL A 113 -8.55 -2.13 -1.65
C VAL A 113 -7.91 -1.40 -0.48
N VAL A 114 -8.29 -0.14 -0.29
CA VAL A 114 -7.95 0.64 0.90
C VAL A 114 -9.20 0.86 1.73
N THR A 115 -9.09 0.62 3.02
CA THR A 115 -10.14 0.93 3.99
C THR A 115 -9.59 1.81 5.10
N SER A 116 -10.39 2.71 5.65
CA SER A 116 -9.93 3.68 6.64
C SER A 116 -11.04 4.10 7.59
N LYS A 117 -10.67 4.49 8.80
CA LYS A 117 -11.53 5.25 9.73
C LYS A 117 -11.79 6.68 9.24
N TYR A 118 -10.91 7.20 8.37
CA TYR A 118 -10.88 8.58 7.91
C TYR A 118 -11.24 8.69 6.42
N PRO A 119 -11.68 9.86 5.95
CA PRO A 119 -12.03 10.08 4.55
C PRO A 119 -10.91 9.73 3.58
N ILE A 120 -11.26 9.01 2.50
CA ILE A 120 -10.31 8.61 1.44
C ILE A 120 -10.66 9.36 0.15
N LYS A 121 -9.65 9.90 -0.52
CA LYS A 121 -9.74 10.45 -1.87
C LYS A 121 -8.83 9.68 -2.81
N ILE A 122 -9.37 9.13 -3.89
CA ILE A 122 -8.57 8.55 -4.97
C ILE A 122 -7.99 9.72 -5.79
N VAL A 123 -6.66 9.79 -5.85
CA VAL A 123 -5.94 10.78 -6.64
C VAL A 123 -5.69 10.24 -8.04
N LYS A 124 -5.16 9.02 -8.15
CA LYS A 124 -4.78 8.43 -9.43
C LYS A 124 -4.80 6.90 -9.39
N ARG A 125 -5.17 6.28 -10.51
CA ARG A 125 -4.93 4.87 -10.80
C ARG A 125 -3.87 4.75 -11.87
N ILE A 126 -2.93 3.83 -11.71
CA ILE A 126 -1.73 3.68 -12.54
C ILE A 126 -1.73 2.27 -13.10
N ASN A 127 -1.95 2.16 -14.42
CA ASN A 127 -2.05 0.87 -15.12
C ASN A 127 -0.94 0.70 -16.18
N GLY A 128 -0.08 1.69 -16.34
CA GLY A 128 0.93 1.80 -17.39
C GLY A 128 0.74 3.05 -18.23
N ASN A 129 1.52 3.18 -19.30
CA ASN A 129 1.46 4.33 -20.21
C ASN A 129 0.59 4.08 -21.46
N GLY A 130 0.06 2.86 -21.61
CA GLY A 130 -0.74 2.49 -22.79
C GLY A 130 0.10 2.09 -24.01
N ASP A 131 1.42 1.99 -23.87
CA ASP A 131 2.38 1.66 -24.93
C ASP A 131 3.30 0.51 -24.47
N ASP A 132 4.48 0.81 -23.96
CA ASP A 132 5.52 -0.16 -23.60
C ASP A 132 5.60 -0.47 -22.10
N ILE A 133 5.01 0.38 -21.26
CA ILE A 133 5.00 0.18 -19.81
C ILE A 133 3.64 -0.32 -19.35
N VAL A 134 3.64 -1.49 -18.72
CA VAL A 134 2.48 -2.10 -18.08
C VAL A 134 2.73 -2.21 -16.59
N VAL A 135 1.76 -1.79 -15.78
CA VAL A 135 1.68 -2.11 -14.34
C VAL A 135 0.62 -3.20 -14.22
N VAL A 136 1.05 -4.44 -14.05
CA VAL A 136 0.23 -5.63 -14.34
C VAL A 136 -1.06 -5.66 -13.51
N HIS A 137 -0.96 -5.51 -12.19
CA HIS A 137 -2.12 -5.45 -11.29
C HIS A 137 -2.51 -4.01 -10.94
N GLY A 138 -1.87 -3.03 -11.60
CA GLY A 138 -2.07 -1.62 -11.31
C GLY A 138 -1.46 -1.18 -9.99
N ALA A 139 -1.44 0.13 -9.81
CA ALA A 139 -1.15 0.79 -8.54
C ALA A 139 -2.15 1.92 -8.33
N GLY A 140 -2.30 2.37 -7.09
CA GLY A 140 -3.20 3.46 -6.75
C GLY A 140 -2.52 4.49 -5.88
N HIS A 141 -2.74 5.78 -6.17
CA HIS A 141 -2.45 6.86 -5.24
C HIS A 141 -3.74 7.32 -4.61
N VAL A 142 -3.84 7.23 -3.31
CA VAL A 142 -4.95 7.73 -2.50
C VAL A 142 -4.43 8.70 -1.44
N GLN A 143 -5.27 9.64 -1.05
CA GLN A 143 -5.05 10.54 0.08
C GLN A 143 -6.03 10.21 1.19
N VAL A 144 -5.56 10.17 2.42
CA VAL A 144 -6.36 10.03 3.63
C VAL A 144 -6.19 11.30 4.45
N ASP A 145 -7.30 11.97 4.79
CA ASP A 145 -7.28 13.14 5.65
C ASP A 145 -7.43 12.71 7.11
N ILE A 146 -6.43 12.98 7.91
CA ILE A 146 -6.40 12.63 9.34
C ILE A 146 -6.22 13.91 10.15
N GLU A 147 -7.30 14.41 10.74
CA GLU A 147 -7.30 15.62 11.58
C GLU A 147 -6.76 16.87 10.85
N GLY A 148 -6.92 16.95 9.53
CA GLY A 148 -6.43 18.05 8.68
C GLY A 148 -5.04 17.82 8.09
N GLU A 149 -4.37 16.72 8.44
CA GLU A 149 -3.11 16.29 7.83
C GLU A 149 -3.38 15.29 6.71
N THR A 150 -2.78 15.51 5.55
CA THR A 150 -2.90 14.61 4.42
C THR A 150 -1.82 13.53 4.46
N VAL A 151 -2.22 12.27 4.46
CA VAL A 151 -1.34 11.13 4.26
C VAL A 151 -1.54 10.57 2.86
N ASN A 152 -0.47 10.54 2.07
CA ASN A 152 -0.46 9.98 0.73
C ASN A 152 -0.12 8.49 0.81
N ILE A 153 -0.94 7.64 0.23
CA ILE A 153 -0.72 6.19 0.19
C ILE A 153 -0.62 5.75 -1.25
N VAL A 154 0.49 5.10 -1.59
CA VAL A 154 0.65 4.41 -2.86
C VAL A 154 0.47 2.92 -2.60
N THR A 155 -0.60 2.36 -3.17
CA THR A 155 -0.84 0.91 -3.14
C THR A 155 -0.29 0.28 -4.39
N LEU A 156 0.24 -0.93 -4.29
CA LEU A 156 0.74 -1.66 -5.43
C LEU A 156 0.68 -3.17 -5.25
N HIS A 157 0.71 -3.87 -6.36
CA HIS A 157 0.94 -5.30 -6.44
C HIS A 157 1.71 -5.55 -7.73
N THR A 158 3.03 -5.77 -7.63
CA THR A 158 3.88 -5.94 -8.80
C THR A 158 3.80 -7.36 -9.37
N TYR A 159 4.32 -7.55 -10.55
CA TYR A 159 4.30 -8.80 -11.29
C TYR A 159 4.98 -9.95 -10.52
N PRO A 160 4.30 -11.12 -10.33
CA PRO A 160 4.77 -12.13 -9.37
C PRO A 160 5.77 -13.14 -9.95
N PHE A 161 5.91 -13.25 -11.28
CA PHE A 161 6.71 -14.30 -11.87
C PHE A 161 8.18 -13.92 -12.08
N LYS A 162 9.04 -14.96 -12.25
CA LYS A 162 10.48 -14.77 -12.47
C LYS A 162 10.82 -14.30 -13.89
N TYR A 163 9.99 -14.65 -14.91
CA TYR A 163 10.19 -14.26 -16.28
C TYR A 163 9.52 -12.91 -16.60
N ALA A 164 9.97 -12.24 -17.66
CA ALA A 164 9.36 -10.99 -18.09
C ALA A 164 7.93 -11.21 -18.61
N TYR A 165 7.10 -10.19 -18.45
CA TYR A 165 5.73 -10.19 -18.99
C TYR A 165 5.76 -10.33 -20.52
N LEU A 166 4.94 -11.24 -21.06
CA LEU A 166 4.88 -11.61 -22.48
C LEU A 166 6.18 -12.21 -23.07
N ALA A 167 7.09 -12.76 -22.26
CA ALA A 167 8.25 -13.47 -22.76
C ALA A 167 7.84 -14.71 -23.57
N GLU A 168 8.35 -14.86 -24.79
CA GLU A 168 8.14 -16.04 -25.64
C GLU A 168 8.81 -17.28 -25.03
N ASP A 169 10.06 -17.14 -24.59
CA ASP A 169 10.80 -18.18 -23.85
C ASP A 169 10.90 -17.80 -22.38
N GLN A 170 9.95 -18.31 -21.57
CA GLN A 170 9.89 -18.02 -20.14
C GLN A 170 11.08 -18.56 -19.37
N LYS A 171 11.64 -19.73 -19.78
CA LYS A 171 12.80 -20.31 -19.11
C LYS A 171 14.04 -19.43 -19.33
N LYS A 172 14.31 -19.06 -20.56
CA LYS A 172 15.41 -18.14 -20.90
C LYS A 172 15.27 -16.80 -20.19
N SER A 173 14.06 -16.21 -20.21
CA SER A 173 13.78 -14.95 -19.53
C SER A 173 14.02 -15.04 -18.02
N ALA A 174 13.65 -16.16 -17.37
CA ALA A 174 13.91 -16.37 -15.97
C ALA A 174 15.41 -16.51 -15.65
N GLU A 175 16.16 -17.17 -16.51
CA GLU A 175 17.63 -17.28 -16.40
C GLU A 175 18.32 -15.91 -16.56
N GLU A 176 17.76 -15.03 -17.36
CA GLU A 176 18.19 -13.65 -17.57
C GLU A 176 17.63 -12.66 -16.55
N HIS A 177 16.96 -13.14 -15.50
CA HIS A 177 16.29 -12.34 -14.45
C HIS A 177 15.23 -11.37 -14.96
N GLY A 178 14.54 -11.73 -16.05
CA GLY A 178 13.59 -10.86 -16.72
C GLY A 178 12.45 -10.34 -15.84
N GLY A 179 11.98 -11.15 -14.87
CA GLY A 179 10.91 -10.74 -13.94
C GLY A 179 11.35 -9.66 -12.95
N ASP A 180 12.60 -9.70 -12.48
CA ASP A 180 13.14 -8.68 -11.59
C ASP A 180 13.28 -7.32 -12.29
N TYR A 181 13.77 -7.32 -13.54
CA TYR A 181 13.84 -6.12 -14.37
C TYR A 181 12.44 -5.56 -14.68
N PHE A 182 11.49 -6.45 -14.94
CA PHE A 182 10.11 -6.04 -15.20
C PHE A 182 9.48 -5.34 -13.98
N ARG A 183 9.63 -5.92 -12.78
CA ARG A 183 9.17 -5.31 -11.53
C ARG A 183 9.86 -3.97 -11.23
N ALA A 184 11.16 -3.86 -11.50
CA ALA A 184 11.88 -2.61 -11.36
C ALA A 184 11.34 -1.52 -12.30
N THR A 185 10.96 -1.88 -13.53
CA THR A 185 10.33 -0.97 -14.50
C THR A 185 8.95 -0.53 -14.04
N GLU A 186 8.12 -1.46 -13.54
CA GLU A 186 6.82 -1.11 -12.94
C GLU A 186 7.01 -0.10 -11.81
N MET A 187 7.95 -0.38 -10.90
CA MET A 187 8.21 0.48 -9.74
C MET A 187 8.70 1.87 -10.14
N LYS A 188 9.64 1.94 -11.08
CA LYS A 188 10.10 3.22 -11.62
C LYS A 188 8.94 4.06 -12.12
N TYR A 189 8.09 3.46 -12.96
CA TYR A 189 6.92 4.15 -13.50
C TYR A 189 5.94 4.59 -12.40
N ILE A 190 5.69 3.73 -11.38
CA ILE A 190 4.82 4.07 -10.25
C ILE A 190 5.38 5.28 -9.50
N CYS A 191 6.67 5.30 -9.15
CA CYS A 191 7.30 6.43 -8.45
C CYS A 191 7.25 7.72 -9.28
N GLU A 192 7.55 7.66 -10.58
CA GLU A 192 7.46 8.79 -11.52
C GLU A 192 6.04 9.34 -11.67
N GLN A 193 5.03 8.49 -11.49
CA GLN A 193 3.62 8.90 -11.57
C GLN A 193 3.04 9.33 -10.23
N THR A 194 3.75 9.15 -9.12
CA THR A 194 3.30 9.44 -7.76
C THR A 194 4.28 10.35 -7.03
N ILE A 195 5.06 9.82 -6.11
CA ILE A 195 5.88 10.60 -5.17
C ILE A 195 6.84 11.57 -5.87
N LEU A 196 7.57 11.13 -6.90
CA LEU A 196 8.54 11.99 -7.58
C LEU A 196 7.89 13.16 -8.33
N LYS A 197 6.66 12.98 -8.80
CA LYS A 197 5.90 14.02 -9.50
C LYS A 197 5.17 14.96 -8.54
N GLU A 198 4.50 14.39 -7.55
CA GLU A 198 3.58 15.14 -6.68
C GLU A 198 4.32 15.80 -5.51
N ASP A 199 5.48 15.27 -5.13
CA ASP A 199 6.29 15.78 -4.02
C ASP A 199 7.80 15.78 -4.32
N PRO A 200 8.23 16.55 -5.33
CA PRO A 200 9.64 16.57 -5.74
C PRO A 200 10.60 17.13 -4.68
N LYS A 201 10.07 17.65 -3.58
CA LYS A 201 10.88 18.17 -2.45
C LYS A 201 10.91 17.23 -1.26
N GLY A 202 10.08 16.18 -1.24
CA GLY A 202 10.00 15.24 -0.12
C GLY A 202 9.44 15.87 1.16
N GLU A 203 8.48 16.79 1.05
CA GLU A 203 7.89 17.51 2.18
C GLU A 203 6.58 16.86 2.67
N GLY A 204 6.00 15.97 1.90
CA GLY A 204 4.72 15.31 2.19
C GLY A 204 4.85 14.06 3.05
N ASN A 205 3.72 13.63 3.59
CA ASN A 205 3.62 12.35 4.31
C ASN A 205 3.27 11.25 3.32
N TRP A 206 4.20 10.37 3.00
CA TRP A 206 4.03 9.29 2.03
C TRP A 206 4.22 7.92 2.65
N ILE A 207 3.34 6.99 2.28
CA ILE A 207 3.44 5.56 2.58
C ILE A 207 3.27 4.80 1.28
N MET A 208 4.30 4.04 0.89
CA MET A 208 4.20 3.10 -0.22
C MET A 208 4.10 1.69 0.35
N THR A 209 3.03 0.98 0.03
CA THR A 209 2.76 -0.33 0.61
C THR A 209 2.02 -1.23 -0.38
N GLY A 210 2.31 -2.53 -0.33
CA GLY A 210 1.73 -3.49 -1.25
C GLY A 210 2.54 -4.77 -1.33
N ASP A 211 2.19 -5.63 -2.30
CA ASP A 211 2.98 -6.80 -2.62
C ASP A 211 4.00 -6.45 -3.70
N PHE A 212 5.23 -6.28 -3.27
CA PHE A 212 6.34 -5.93 -4.16
C PHE A 212 6.86 -7.10 -4.98
N ASN A 213 6.51 -8.34 -4.61
CA ASN A 213 7.05 -9.57 -5.23
C ASN A 213 8.58 -9.53 -5.42
N ALA A 214 9.29 -8.78 -4.58
CA ALA A 214 10.71 -8.54 -4.63
C ALA A 214 11.31 -8.62 -3.22
N ILE A 215 12.63 -8.80 -3.13
CA ILE A 215 13.34 -8.92 -1.87
C ILE A 215 14.04 -7.60 -1.57
N SER A 216 13.90 -7.11 -0.34
CA SER A 216 14.67 -5.98 0.18
C SER A 216 16.04 -6.43 0.69
N ARG A 217 17.06 -5.57 0.52
CA ARG A 217 18.36 -5.80 1.17
C ARG A 217 18.26 -5.84 2.70
N ALA A 218 17.28 -5.15 3.27
CA ALA A 218 17.00 -5.19 4.72
C ALA A 218 16.65 -6.59 5.21
N ASP A 219 16.08 -7.43 4.33
CA ASP A 219 15.65 -8.80 4.66
C ASP A 219 16.69 -9.85 4.21
N ASN A 220 17.82 -9.43 3.61
CA ASN A 220 18.78 -10.37 3.03
C ASN A 220 19.42 -11.31 4.04
N PHE A 221 19.41 -10.97 5.32
CA PHE A 221 19.87 -11.86 6.39
C PHE A 221 19.06 -13.18 6.47
N HIS A 222 17.82 -13.18 5.97
CA HIS A 222 17.00 -14.40 5.85
C HIS A 222 17.30 -15.19 4.57
N TYR A 223 17.67 -14.51 3.48
CA TYR A 223 17.76 -15.12 2.15
C TYR A 223 19.19 -15.43 1.74
N ASN A 224 20.17 -14.76 2.32
CA ASN A 224 21.60 -14.93 2.05
C ASN A 224 21.95 -14.90 0.54
N ARG A 225 21.40 -13.91 -0.18
CA ARG A 225 21.65 -13.71 -1.61
C ARG A 225 22.92 -12.90 -1.85
N PRO A 226 23.59 -13.09 -3.01
CA PRO A 226 24.71 -12.23 -3.42
C PRO A 226 24.30 -10.75 -3.48
N ASP A 227 25.26 -9.84 -3.23
CA ASP A 227 24.99 -8.40 -3.22
C ASP A 227 24.56 -7.84 -4.60
N ASP A 228 24.93 -8.53 -5.68
CA ASP A 228 24.57 -8.20 -7.05
C ASP A 228 23.32 -8.91 -7.57
N ASP A 229 22.55 -9.58 -6.68
CA ASP A 229 21.31 -10.26 -7.06
C ASP A 229 20.26 -9.26 -7.54
N THR A 230 19.70 -9.53 -8.72
CA THR A 230 18.69 -8.67 -9.36
C THR A 230 17.38 -8.60 -8.60
N ALA A 231 17.10 -9.52 -7.68
CA ALA A 231 15.94 -9.48 -6.78
C ALA A 231 15.86 -8.21 -5.92
N PHE A 232 17.00 -7.48 -5.75
CA PHE A 232 17.04 -6.23 -5.00
C PHE A 232 16.72 -4.99 -5.83
N LEU A 233 16.74 -5.05 -7.17
CA LEU A 233 16.63 -3.90 -8.07
C LEU A 233 15.45 -2.98 -7.75
N LEU A 234 14.28 -3.55 -7.46
CA LEU A 234 13.09 -2.77 -7.17
C LEU A 234 13.25 -1.90 -5.92
N HIS A 235 13.68 -2.50 -4.81
CA HIS A 235 13.85 -1.78 -3.55
C HIS A 235 15.06 -0.85 -3.57
N ASP A 236 16.12 -1.20 -4.28
CA ASP A 236 17.28 -0.33 -4.48
C ASP A 236 16.88 0.94 -5.22
N TYR A 237 16.02 0.82 -6.24
CA TYR A 237 15.47 1.99 -6.94
C TYR A 237 14.66 2.90 -6.01
N ILE A 238 13.72 2.35 -5.24
CA ILE A 238 12.93 3.16 -4.29
C ILE A 238 13.87 3.92 -3.34
N LYS A 239 14.83 3.22 -2.74
CA LYS A 239 15.76 3.82 -1.77
C LYS A 239 16.65 4.92 -2.37
N ALA A 240 16.96 4.84 -3.67
CA ALA A 240 17.81 5.82 -4.35
C ALA A 240 17.05 7.07 -4.77
N GLU A 241 15.75 6.96 -5.11
CA GLU A 241 15.00 7.99 -5.80
C GLU A 241 13.91 8.65 -4.92
N THR A 242 13.51 7.98 -3.83
CA THR A 242 12.47 8.49 -2.92
C THR A 242 12.95 8.60 -1.47
#